data_4aa7bd78747565d95cce58df1054ed06
#
_entry.id   4aa7bd78747565d95cce58df1054ed06
#
_cell.length_a   1.000
_cell.length_b   1.000
_cell.length_c   1.000
_cell.angle_alpha   90.00
_cell.angle_beta   90.00
_cell.angle_gamma   90.00
#
_symmetry.space_group_name_H-M   'P 1'
#
loop_
_entity.id
_entity.type
_entity.pdbx_description
1 polymer ?
#
loop_
_entity_poly.entity_id
_entity_poly.type
_entity_poly.pdbx_seq_one_letter_code
_entity_poly.pdbx_strand_id
1 'polypeptide(L)'
;HPPMLSPAHRKAGHIGPNLMESHMAIERTLSIIKPDATKRNLTGKIVAKFEDAGLRVVASKRIRLSADTAGAFYAEHKERGFYGELVAYMASEPVVVQVLEGEGAIAKNREVMGSTDPAAAAAGTIRKEFALSKGENSVHGSDSEASAAREIAFFFRLDEIVG
;
A
#
# COMPACT_ATOMS: atom_id res chain seq x y z
N HIS A 1 -33.47 -24.63 -37.85
CA HIS A 1 -33.05 -24.31 -37.45
C HIS A 1 -32.49 -23.78 -36.80
N PRO A 2 -32.33 -23.68 -36.55
CA PRO A 2 -31.74 -23.29 -35.81
C PRO A 2 -31.37 -22.52 -35.24
N PRO A 3 -31.20 -22.43 -34.95
CA PRO A 3 -30.82 -21.74 -34.25
C PRO A 3 -30.43 -21.00 -33.66
N MET A 4 -30.22 -21.17 -33.67
CA MET A 4 -29.88 -20.60 -33.07
C MET A 4 -29.73 -19.97 -32.28
N LEU A 5 -29.54 -20.16 -32.06
CA LEU A 5 -29.37 -19.67 -31.26
C LEU A 5 -28.91 -19.06 -30.60
N SER A 6 -28.68 -19.32 -30.62
CA SER A 6 -28.28 -18.76 -30.04
C SER A 6 -28.15 -18.16 -29.31
N PRO A 7 -28.15 -18.27 -29.05
CA PRO A 7 -27.94 -17.67 -28.11
C PRO A 7 -27.55 -16.85 -27.54
N ALA A 8 -27.31 -17.01 -27.73
CA ALA A 8 -27.00 -16.35 -27.19
C ALA A 8 -26.83 -15.54 -26.78
N HIS A 9 -26.78 -15.78 -27.03
CA HIS A 9 -26.66 -15.05 -26.64
C HIS A 9 -26.78 -14.53 -25.90
N ARG A 10 -27.04 -14.72 -25.79
CA ARG A 10 -27.21 -14.29 -25.03
C ARG A 10 -26.84 -13.99 -24.11
N LYS A 11 -26.75 -14.18 -23.94
CA LYS A 11 -26.43 -13.90 -23.01
C LYS A 11 -25.71 -13.02 -22.71
N ALA A 12 -25.41 -12.99 -23.32
CA ALA A 12 -24.78 -12.11 -22.98
C ALA A 12 -25.16 -11.11 -22.27
N GLY A 13 -25.78 -11.00 -22.51
CA GLY A 13 -26.02 -10.12 -21.82
C GLY A 13 -25.81 -10.23 -20.53
N HIS A 14 -25.88 -10.72 -20.37
CA HIS A 14 -25.90 -10.71 -19.27
C HIS A 14 -24.96 -10.62 -18.44
N ILE A 15 -24.52 -10.96 -18.53
CA ILE A 15 -23.58 -11.13 -17.73
C ILE A 15 -22.55 -10.13 -17.64
N GLY A 16 -21.96 -9.68 -18.62
CA GLY A 16 -20.84 -8.81 -18.65
C GLY A 16 -20.95 -7.58 -17.79
N PRO A 17 -22.02 -6.84 -17.88
CA PRO A 17 -22.14 -5.61 -17.11
C PRO A 17 -22.05 -5.81 -15.62
N ASN A 18 -22.70 -6.83 -15.14
CA ASN A 18 -22.68 -7.08 -13.71
C ASN A 18 -21.31 -7.39 -13.19
N LEU A 19 -20.56 -8.14 -13.98
CA LEU A 19 -19.20 -8.46 -13.59
C LEU A 19 -18.35 -7.21 -13.50
N MET A 20 -18.51 -6.30 -14.46
CA MET A 20 -17.76 -5.07 -14.47
C MET A 20 -18.05 -4.24 -13.23
N GLU A 21 -19.29 -4.20 -12.83
CA GLU A 21 -19.70 -3.40 -11.70
C GLU A 21 -19.18 -3.97 -10.39
N SER A 22 -19.04 -5.27 -10.30
CA SER A 22 -18.57 -5.90 -9.08
C SER A 22 -17.06 -5.92 -8.96
N HIS A 23 -16.37 -5.62 -10.05
CA HIS A 23 -14.92 -5.63 -10.03
C HIS A 23 -14.36 -4.32 -9.56
N MET A 24 -13.36 -4.40 -8.71
CA MET A 24 -12.54 -3.26 -8.42
C MET A 24 -11.46 -3.18 -9.48
N ALA A 25 -11.13 -1.97 -9.88
CA ALA A 25 -10.05 -1.78 -10.84
C ALA A 25 -8.73 -2.24 -10.24
N ILE A 26 -7.81 -2.66 -11.09
CA ILE A 26 -6.45 -2.92 -10.67
C ILE A 26 -5.79 -1.58 -10.37
N GLU A 27 -5.26 -1.45 -9.18
CA GLU A 27 -4.65 -0.23 -8.68
C GLU A 27 -3.26 -0.49 -8.17
N ARG A 28 -2.48 0.57 -8.07
CA ARG A 28 -1.17 0.55 -7.41
C ARG A 28 -1.20 1.52 -6.26
N THR A 29 -0.48 1.16 -5.19
CA THR A 29 -0.36 2.01 -4.02
C THR A 29 1.07 1.97 -3.54
N LEU A 30 1.52 3.03 -2.86
CA LEU A 30 2.83 3.01 -2.27
C LEU A 30 2.74 2.52 -0.84
N SER A 31 3.65 1.65 -0.47
CA SER A 31 3.80 1.15 0.89
C SER A 31 5.22 1.44 1.35
N ILE A 32 5.36 1.80 2.62
CA ILE A 32 6.68 1.91 3.24
C ILE A 32 6.66 1.05 4.48
N ILE A 33 7.67 0.19 4.62
CA ILE A 33 7.92 -0.51 5.87
C ILE A 33 8.87 0.38 6.64
N LYS A 34 8.42 0.85 7.81
CA LYS A 34 9.05 1.94 8.55
C LYS A 34 10.20 1.44 9.44
N PRO A 35 11.01 2.37 9.95
CA PRO A 35 12.20 2.02 10.74
C PRO A 35 11.97 1.09 11.93
N ASP A 36 10.85 1.24 12.63
CA ASP A 36 10.60 0.36 13.78
C ASP A 36 10.49 -1.10 13.36
N ALA A 37 9.98 -1.36 12.15
CA ALA A 37 9.80 -2.71 11.66
C ALA A 37 11.08 -3.26 11.02
N THR A 38 11.77 -2.45 10.20
CA THR A 38 13.02 -2.93 9.59
C THR A 38 14.08 -3.19 10.66
N LYS A 39 14.13 -2.34 11.67
CA LYS A 39 15.08 -2.50 12.78
C LYS A 39 14.86 -3.83 13.50
N ARG A 40 13.64 -4.28 13.62
CA ARG A 40 13.30 -5.53 14.28
C ARG A 40 13.27 -6.72 13.33
N ASN A 41 13.69 -6.52 12.07
CA ASN A 41 13.79 -7.58 11.07
C ASN A 41 12.42 -8.20 10.73
N LEU A 42 11.43 -7.34 10.55
CA LEU A 42 10.06 -7.78 10.27
C LEU A 42 9.63 -7.63 8.82
N THR A 43 10.54 -7.20 7.93
CA THR A 43 10.22 -6.93 6.54
C THR A 43 9.51 -8.11 5.87
N GLY A 44 10.06 -9.30 5.98
CA GLY A 44 9.50 -10.49 5.34
C GLY A 44 8.12 -10.86 5.87
N LYS A 45 7.93 -10.73 7.19
CA LYS A 45 6.63 -11.03 7.79
C LYS A 45 5.56 -10.07 7.33
N ILE A 46 5.93 -8.80 7.16
CA ILE A 46 4.99 -7.77 6.68
C ILE A 46 4.66 -8.00 5.21
N VAL A 47 5.66 -8.28 4.37
CA VAL A 47 5.44 -8.55 2.96
C VAL A 47 4.53 -9.77 2.79
N ALA A 48 4.71 -10.79 3.62
CA ALA A 48 3.86 -11.97 3.56
C ALA A 48 2.38 -11.62 3.77
N LYS A 49 2.09 -10.67 4.64
CA LYS A 49 0.71 -10.24 4.86
C LYS A 49 0.11 -9.57 3.63
N PHE A 50 0.90 -8.79 2.90
CA PHE A 50 0.43 -8.19 1.65
C PHE A 50 0.12 -9.28 0.63
N GLU A 51 1.03 -10.23 0.47
CA GLU A 51 0.87 -11.29 -0.52
C GLU A 51 -0.29 -12.22 -0.18
N ASP A 52 -0.47 -12.53 1.10
CA ASP A 52 -1.59 -13.33 1.57
C ASP A 52 -2.93 -12.65 1.27
N ALA A 53 -2.95 -11.33 1.26
CA ALA A 53 -4.15 -10.57 0.95
C ALA A 53 -4.40 -10.40 -0.55
N GLY A 54 -3.51 -10.93 -1.39
CA GLY A 54 -3.66 -10.85 -2.84
C GLY A 54 -2.99 -9.62 -3.46
N LEU A 55 -2.16 -8.91 -2.71
CA LEU A 55 -1.41 -7.78 -3.24
C LEU A 55 -0.06 -8.28 -3.73
N ARG A 56 0.36 -7.77 -4.89
CA ARG A 56 1.62 -8.16 -5.51
C ARG A 56 2.63 -7.04 -5.37
N VAL A 57 3.83 -7.35 -4.97
CA VAL A 57 4.92 -6.37 -4.93
C VAL A 57 5.49 -6.27 -6.33
N VAL A 58 5.32 -5.11 -6.96
CA VAL A 58 5.79 -4.90 -8.33
C VAL A 58 6.99 -3.97 -8.42
N ALA A 59 7.44 -3.42 -7.29
CA ALA A 59 8.68 -2.67 -7.17
C ALA A 59 9.05 -2.61 -5.70
N SER A 60 10.35 -2.65 -5.40
CA SER A 60 10.79 -2.68 -4.00
C SER A 60 12.22 -2.17 -3.90
N LYS A 61 12.49 -1.33 -2.91
CA LYS A 61 13.83 -0.83 -2.62
C LYS A 61 14.02 -0.74 -1.12
N ARG A 62 15.18 -1.18 -0.65
CA ARG A 62 15.58 -0.92 0.74
C ARG A 62 16.55 0.24 0.72
N ILE A 63 16.19 1.33 1.38
CA ILE A 63 16.98 2.57 1.33
C ILE A 63 16.99 3.21 2.70
N ARG A 64 17.99 4.07 2.93
CA ARG A 64 17.99 4.92 4.12
C ARG A 64 17.66 6.32 3.64
N LEU A 65 16.59 6.89 4.16
CA LEU A 65 16.21 8.25 3.80
C LEU A 65 17.11 9.26 4.50
N SER A 66 17.46 10.33 3.77
CA SER A 66 18.06 11.50 4.43
C SER A 66 16.94 12.31 5.08
N ALA A 67 17.31 13.21 5.97
CA ALA A 67 16.33 14.12 6.55
C ALA A 67 15.66 14.95 5.45
N ASP A 68 16.42 15.38 4.44
CA ASP A 68 15.86 16.18 3.34
C ASP A 68 14.84 15.37 2.54
N THR A 69 15.15 14.12 2.21
CA THR A 69 14.24 13.27 1.45
C THR A 69 12.98 12.95 2.25
N ALA A 70 13.15 12.61 3.53
CA ALA A 70 12.01 12.33 4.40
C ALA A 70 11.15 13.58 4.56
N GLY A 71 11.77 14.73 4.71
CA GLY A 71 11.06 16.00 4.82
C GLY A 71 10.27 16.33 3.57
N ALA A 72 10.85 16.07 2.40
CA ALA A 72 10.16 16.31 1.13
C ALA A 72 8.96 15.37 0.95
N PHE A 73 9.11 14.13 1.35
CA PHE A 73 8.02 13.17 1.23
C PHE A 73 6.83 13.57 2.10
N TYR A 74 7.10 14.06 3.30
CA TYR A 74 6.06 14.48 4.24
C TYR A 74 5.81 15.97 4.24
N ALA A 75 6.14 16.66 3.14
CA ALA A 75 6.05 18.13 3.07
C ALA A 75 4.68 18.69 3.42
N GLU A 76 3.60 17.94 3.12
CA GLU A 76 2.25 18.39 3.43
C GLU A 76 1.99 18.49 4.93
N HIS A 77 2.86 17.88 5.74
CA HIS A 77 2.75 17.94 7.21
C HIS A 77 3.71 18.95 7.83
N LYS A 78 4.36 19.77 7.01
CA LYS A 78 5.45 20.64 7.44
C LYS A 78 5.07 21.57 8.60
N GLU A 79 3.81 21.99 8.62
CA GLU A 79 3.34 22.90 9.66
C GLU A 79 2.83 22.19 10.91
N ARG A 80 2.85 20.86 10.92
CA ARG A 80 2.37 20.09 12.07
C ARG A 80 3.46 19.96 13.12
N GLY A 81 3.05 19.95 14.38
CA GLY A 81 4.00 19.86 15.49
C GLY A 81 4.83 18.58 15.48
N PHE A 82 4.28 17.49 14.94
CA PHE A 82 4.99 16.22 14.90
C PHE A 82 5.97 16.08 13.73
N TYR A 83 6.02 17.07 12.82
CA TYR A 83 6.81 16.96 11.59
C TYR A 83 8.29 16.64 11.85
N GLY A 84 8.91 17.37 12.78
CA GLY A 84 10.34 17.17 13.06
C GLY A 84 10.64 15.77 13.56
N GLU A 85 9.80 15.26 14.46
CA GLU A 85 9.98 13.91 14.99
C GLU A 85 9.74 12.85 13.93
N LEU A 86 8.75 13.07 13.06
CA LEU A 86 8.45 12.15 11.98
C LEU A 86 9.62 12.04 11.03
N VAL A 87 10.19 13.19 10.62
CA VAL A 87 11.32 13.23 9.71
C VAL A 87 12.53 12.52 10.32
N ALA A 88 12.83 12.81 11.58
CA ALA A 88 13.95 12.19 12.26
C ALA A 88 13.77 10.69 12.37
N TYR A 89 12.56 10.26 12.71
CA TYR A 89 12.24 8.84 12.82
C TYR A 89 12.41 8.12 11.48
N MET A 90 11.86 8.70 10.41
CA MET A 90 11.91 8.06 9.08
C MET A 90 13.33 7.98 8.52
N ALA A 91 14.23 8.85 8.98
CA ALA A 91 15.63 8.83 8.56
C ALA A 91 16.51 8.01 9.49
N SER A 92 15.97 7.47 10.58
CA SER A 92 16.78 6.85 11.63
C SER A 92 17.32 5.46 11.29
N GLU A 93 16.60 4.72 10.46
CA GLU A 93 16.98 3.34 10.07
C GLU A 93 16.55 3.15 8.62
N PRO A 94 17.03 2.10 7.95
CA PRO A 94 16.54 1.80 6.60
C PRO A 94 15.04 1.59 6.59
N VAL A 95 14.43 1.93 5.45
CA VAL A 95 13.02 1.65 5.19
C VAL A 95 12.94 0.81 3.92
N VAL A 96 11.82 0.12 3.73
CA VAL A 96 11.55 -0.55 2.46
C VAL A 96 10.39 0.20 1.82
N VAL A 97 10.66 0.78 0.65
CA VAL A 97 9.61 1.42 -0.15
C VAL A 97 9.20 0.43 -1.23
N GLN A 98 7.91 0.31 -1.49
CA GLN A 98 7.42 -0.68 -2.44
C GLN A 98 6.11 -0.25 -3.07
N VAL A 99 5.88 -0.76 -4.28
CA VAL A 99 4.62 -0.56 -4.98
C VAL A 99 3.86 -1.87 -4.89
N LEU A 100 2.64 -1.79 -4.36
CA LEU A 100 1.75 -2.93 -4.28
C LEU A 100 0.66 -2.79 -5.34
N GLU A 101 0.33 -3.88 -6.01
CA GLU A 101 -0.65 -3.88 -7.08
C GLU A 101 -1.71 -4.94 -6.81
N GLY A 102 -2.95 -4.62 -7.11
CA GLY A 102 -4.05 -5.56 -6.98
C GLY A 102 -5.39 -4.86 -7.16
N GLU A 103 -6.46 -5.62 -7.09
CA GLU A 103 -7.80 -5.05 -7.17
C GLU A 103 -8.04 -4.19 -5.93
N GLY A 104 -8.39 -2.90 -6.17
CA GLY A 104 -8.65 -2.00 -5.08
C GLY A 104 -7.49 -1.88 -4.11
N ALA A 105 -6.25 -1.85 -4.62
CA ALA A 105 -5.06 -1.96 -3.79
C ALA A 105 -4.96 -0.91 -2.69
N ILE A 106 -5.43 0.30 -2.94
CA ILE A 106 -5.34 1.37 -1.94
C ILE A 106 -6.13 0.99 -0.69
N ALA A 107 -7.40 0.65 -0.87
CA ALA A 107 -8.26 0.27 0.24
C ALA A 107 -7.82 -1.05 0.86
N LYS A 108 -7.42 -2.01 0.02
CA LYS A 108 -6.99 -3.32 0.48
C LYS A 108 -5.75 -3.19 1.37
N ASN A 109 -4.78 -2.39 0.94
CA ASN A 109 -3.59 -2.17 1.73
C ASN A 109 -3.91 -1.55 3.09
N ARG A 110 -4.79 -0.56 3.11
CA ARG A 110 -5.16 0.09 4.37
C ARG A 110 -5.86 -0.89 5.31
N GLU A 111 -6.64 -1.80 4.77
CA GLU A 111 -7.29 -2.85 5.54
C GLU A 111 -6.25 -3.80 6.15
N VAL A 112 -5.26 -4.21 5.34
CA VAL A 112 -4.19 -5.10 5.80
C VAL A 112 -3.33 -4.41 6.86
N MET A 113 -3.08 -3.11 6.70
CA MET A 113 -2.29 -2.34 7.65
C MET A 113 -2.97 -2.22 9.02
N GLY A 114 -4.27 -1.99 9.01
CA GLY A 114 -5.02 -1.78 10.23
C GLY A 114 -5.05 -0.32 10.65
N SER A 115 -5.75 -0.03 11.76
CA SER A 115 -5.86 1.30 12.30
C SER A 115 -4.50 1.91 12.62
N THR A 116 -4.38 3.23 12.45
CA THR A 116 -3.17 3.97 12.77
C THR A 116 -2.72 3.71 14.21
N ASP A 117 -3.67 3.61 15.12
CA ASP A 117 -3.39 3.27 16.52
C ASP A 117 -3.42 1.74 16.64
N PRO A 118 -2.29 1.09 16.94
CA PRO A 118 -2.28 -0.37 17.06
C PRO A 118 -3.21 -0.90 18.12
N ALA A 119 -3.51 -0.12 19.15
CA ALA A 119 -4.43 -0.56 20.19
C ALA A 119 -5.86 -0.72 19.65
N ALA A 120 -6.21 0.06 18.62
CA ALA A 120 -7.52 0.02 17.98
C ALA A 120 -7.56 -0.85 16.74
N ALA A 121 -6.41 -1.42 16.32
CA ALA A 121 -6.34 -2.19 15.09
C ALA A 121 -6.95 -3.57 15.29
N ALA A 122 -7.57 -4.07 14.22
CA ALA A 122 -8.19 -5.40 14.25
C ALA A 122 -7.15 -6.51 14.29
N ALA A 123 -7.53 -7.63 14.86
CA ALA A 123 -6.66 -8.80 14.91
C ALA A 123 -6.23 -9.20 13.48
N GLY A 124 -5.00 -9.62 13.33
CA GLY A 124 -4.45 -10.07 12.06
C GLY A 124 -3.88 -8.96 11.21
N THR A 125 -4.11 -7.70 11.55
CA THR A 125 -3.53 -6.59 10.80
C THR A 125 -2.06 -6.39 11.17
N ILE A 126 -1.32 -5.76 10.28
CA ILE A 126 0.11 -5.49 10.49
C ILE A 126 0.31 -4.68 11.77
N ARG A 127 -0.46 -3.63 11.93
CA ARG A 127 -0.27 -2.75 13.09
C ARG A 127 -0.65 -3.43 14.39
N LYS A 128 -1.68 -4.27 14.38
CA LYS A 128 -2.03 -5.01 15.59
C LYS A 128 -0.92 -5.96 16.00
N GLU A 129 -0.29 -6.61 15.04
CA GLU A 129 0.71 -7.62 15.35
C GLU A 129 2.10 -7.05 15.60
N PHE A 130 2.46 -5.97 14.91
CA PHE A 130 3.85 -5.54 14.90
C PHE A 130 4.10 -4.12 15.38
N ALA A 131 3.11 -3.24 15.33
CA ALA A 131 3.34 -1.83 15.65
C ALA A 131 3.51 -1.64 17.15
N LEU A 132 4.35 -0.66 17.50
CA LEU A 132 4.68 -0.37 18.88
C LEU A 132 3.82 0.75 19.46
N SER A 133 3.45 1.73 18.64
CA SER A 133 2.68 2.89 19.07
C SER A 133 2.13 3.58 17.82
N LYS A 134 1.37 4.66 18.03
CA LYS A 134 0.88 5.48 16.91
C LYS A 134 2.01 6.06 16.08
N GLY A 135 3.11 6.45 16.72
CA GLY A 135 4.26 7.04 16.02
C GLY A 135 5.15 6.00 15.39
N GLU A 136 5.24 4.81 16.00
CA GLU A 136 6.04 3.71 15.49
C GLU A 136 5.10 2.59 15.07
N ASN A 137 4.37 2.85 13.97
CA ASN A 137 3.26 2.00 13.57
C ASN A 137 3.56 1.12 12.36
N SER A 138 4.81 0.89 12.08
CA SER A 138 5.37 -0.13 11.20
C SER A 138 5.21 0.09 9.71
N VAL A 139 4.12 0.65 9.24
CA VAL A 139 3.85 0.77 7.80
C VAL A 139 3.15 2.06 7.45
N HIS A 140 3.37 2.48 6.20
CA HIS A 140 2.68 3.60 5.57
C HIS A 140 2.02 3.06 4.30
N GLY A 141 0.84 3.56 3.99
CA GLY A 141 0.18 3.29 2.71
C GLY A 141 -0.49 4.54 2.21
N SER A 142 -0.52 4.70 0.89
CA SER A 142 -1.21 5.84 0.28
C SER A 142 -2.69 5.80 0.64
N ASP A 143 -3.32 6.96 0.76
CA ASP A 143 -4.71 7.06 1.19
C ASP A 143 -5.70 7.39 0.07
N SER A 144 -5.18 7.65 -1.14
CA SER A 144 -6.04 7.98 -2.28
C SER A 144 -5.27 7.71 -3.57
N GLU A 145 -5.98 7.75 -4.70
CA GLU A 145 -5.33 7.59 -6.00
C GLU A 145 -4.33 8.71 -6.26
N ALA A 146 -4.68 9.94 -5.88
CA ALA A 146 -3.80 11.07 -6.08
C ALA A 146 -2.52 10.94 -5.23
N SER A 147 -2.66 10.55 -3.97
CA SER A 147 -1.49 10.37 -3.12
C SER A 147 -0.65 9.19 -3.59
N ALA A 148 -1.29 8.11 -4.04
CA ALA A 148 -0.57 6.95 -4.56
C ALA A 148 0.28 7.33 -5.76
N ALA A 149 -0.29 8.08 -6.72
CA ALA A 149 0.45 8.50 -7.91
C ALA A 149 1.66 9.36 -7.53
N ARG A 150 1.45 10.33 -6.65
CA ARG A 150 2.51 11.23 -6.21
C ARG A 150 3.61 10.46 -5.46
N GLU A 151 3.21 9.60 -4.54
CA GLU A 151 4.16 8.90 -3.68
C GLU A 151 4.96 7.84 -4.45
N ILE A 152 4.32 7.15 -5.39
CA ILE A 152 5.02 6.18 -6.24
C ILE A 152 6.07 6.91 -7.07
N ALA A 153 5.69 8.02 -7.72
CA ALA A 153 6.61 8.78 -8.54
C ALA A 153 7.76 9.38 -7.73
N PHE A 154 7.54 9.60 -6.43
CA PHE A 154 8.60 10.12 -5.56
C PHE A 154 9.75 9.12 -5.42
N PHE A 155 9.45 7.83 -5.37
CA PHE A 155 10.46 6.81 -5.11
C PHE A 155 10.85 5.97 -6.33
N PHE A 156 10.01 5.90 -7.35
CA PHE A 156 10.22 4.96 -8.46
C PHE A 156 10.07 5.62 -9.82
N ARG A 157 10.92 5.20 -10.76
CA ARG A 157 10.72 5.49 -12.18
C ARG A 157 9.78 4.42 -12.74
N LEU A 158 9.13 4.73 -13.86
CA LEU A 158 8.21 3.77 -14.47
C LEU A 158 8.90 2.46 -14.85
N ASP A 159 10.17 2.53 -15.28
CA ASP A 159 10.89 1.31 -15.69
C ASP A 159 11.33 0.46 -14.50
N GLU A 160 11.14 0.94 -13.28
CA GLU A 160 11.43 0.17 -12.08
C GLU A 160 10.23 -0.62 -11.59
N ILE A 161 9.06 -0.39 -12.16
CA ILE A 161 7.83 -1.06 -11.76
C ILE A 161 7.55 -2.16 -12.76
N VAL A 162 7.67 -3.40 -12.32
CA VAL A 162 7.56 -4.57 -13.19
C VAL A 162 6.59 -5.56 -12.56
N GLY A 163 5.52 -5.79 -13.23
CA GLY A 163 4.48 -6.67 -12.75
C GLY A 163 4.25 -7.84 -13.64
#